data_7ab1614acf555653720866f22a7dc1f7
#
_entry.id   7ab1614acf555653720866f22a7dc1f7
#
_cell.length_a   1.000
_cell.length_b   1.000
_cell.length_c   1.000
_cell.angle_alpha   90.00
_cell.angle_beta   90.00
_cell.angle_gamma   90.00
#
_symmetry.space_group_name_H-M   'P 1'
#
loop_
_entity.id
_entity.type
_entity.pdbx_description
1 polymer ?
#
loop_
_entity_poly.entity_id
_entity_poly.type
_entity_poly.pdbx_seq_one_letter_code
_entity_poly.pdbx_strand_id
1 'polypeptide(L)'
;MDAKKKRVAIVGAGPSGLAACKHALAKGFRPVVFESGTAVGGVWNRTLASTRLQTPASAYRFSDFPWPPASADDEGLSFPRHDQVAEYMTAYERRFGVLERVRFGCRVLAASYVGATEQEVAAWERWSGNGEAFGDGTGEWHLTVRHGDGESEAGRHYSG
;
A
#
# COMPACT_ATOMS: atom_id res chain seq x y z
N MET A 1 -10.87 -10.61 19.17
CA MET A 1 -11.42 -9.48 18.40
C MET A 1 -11.66 -9.94 16.96
N ASP A 2 -12.83 -9.71 16.38
CA ASP A 2 -13.17 -10.22 15.05
C ASP A 2 -12.49 -9.36 13.95
N ALA A 3 -11.47 -9.90 13.30
CA ALA A 3 -10.72 -9.23 12.23
C ALA A 3 -11.63 -8.73 11.09
N LYS A 4 -12.76 -9.41 10.83
CA LYS A 4 -13.74 -9.03 9.79
C LYS A 4 -14.39 -7.66 10.02
N LYS A 5 -14.31 -7.13 11.24
CA LYS A 5 -14.86 -5.80 11.58
C LYS A 5 -13.84 -4.68 11.44
N LYS A 6 -12.54 -4.98 11.46
CA LYS A 6 -11.49 -3.94 11.41
C LYS A 6 -11.26 -3.43 9.99
N ARG A 7 -11.27 -2.10 9.86
CA ARG A 7 -10.88 -1.39 8.64
C ARG A 7 -9.41 -1.04 8.70
N VAL A 8 -8.69 -1.24 7.62
CA VAL A 8 -7.27 -0.90 7.50
C VAL A 8 -7.09 0.13 6.40
N ALA A 9 -6.56 1.29 6.74
CA ALA A 9 -6.16 2.27 5.75
C ALA A 9 -4.73 1.99 5.28
N ILE A 10 -4.52 1.97 3.99
CA ILE A 10 -3.22 1.79 3.36
C ILE A 10 -2.96 3.02 2.49
N VAL A 11 -1.82 3.67 2.69
CA VAL A 11 -1.45 4.89 1.96
C VAL A 11 -0.48 4.54 0.84
N GLY A 12 -0.93 4.76 -0.40
CA GLY A 12 -0.19 4.48 -1.62
C GLY A 12 -0.44 3.08 -2.19
N ALA A 13 -0.56 3.00 -3.53
CA ALA A 13 -0.71 1.77 -4.30
C ALA A 13 0.58 1.36 -5.03
N GLY A 14 1.73 1.62 -4.42
CA GLY A 14 3.01 1.06 -4.83
C GLY A 14 3.17 -0.39 -4.36
N PRO A 15 4.35 -1.02 -4.60
CA PRO A 15 4.58 -2.43 -4.28
C PRO A 15 4.22 -2.79 -2.83
N SER A 16 4.64 -1.95 -1.87
CA SER A 16 4.37 -2.20 -0.44
C SER A 16 2.89 -2.12 -0.10
N GLY A 17 2.16 -1.13 -0.66
CA GLY A 17 0.72 -0.98 -0.43
C GLY A 17 -0.09 -2.11 -1.04
N LEU A 18 0.29 -2.58 -2.23
CA LEU A 18 -0.34 -3.73 -2.87
C LEU A 18 -0.15 -5.01 -2.05
N ALA A 19 1.07 -5.26 -1.58
CA ALA A 19 1.37 -6.41 -0.71
C ALA A 19 0.60 -6.31 0.62
N ALA A 20 0.61 -5.16 1.27
CA ALA A 20 -0.12 -4.93 2.51
C ALA A 20 -1.63 -5.18 2.35
N CYS A 21 -2.23 -4.67 1.27
CA CYS A 21 -3.65 -4.87 0.96
C CYS A 21 -3.98 -6.35 0.77
N LYS A 22 -3.19 -7.07 -0.03
CA LYS A 22 -3.36 -8.51 -0.24
C LYS A 22 -3.33 -9.28 1.09
N HIS A 23 -2.32 -9.01 1.93
CA HIS A 23 -2.19 -9.71 3.20
C HIS A 23 -3.30 -9.35 4.19
N ALA A 24 -3.74 -8.09 4.22
CA ALA A 24 -4.89 -7.67 5.02
C ALA A 24 -6.18 -8.40 4.58
N LEU A 25 -6.43 -8.50 3.28
CA LEU A 25 -7.55 -9.27 2.73
C LEU A 25 -7.47 -10.75 3.14
N ALA A 26 -6.30 -11.37 2.99
CA ALA A 26 -6.09 -12.78 3.36
C ALA A 26 -6.33 -13.06 4.85
N LYS A 27 -6.13 -12.05 5.71
CA LYS A 27 -6.41 -12.12 7.16
C LYS A 27 -7.84 -11.73 7.53
N GLY A 28 -8.69 -11.41 6.55
CA GLY A 28 -10.10 -11.08 6.77
C GLY A 28 -10.36 -9.63 7.18
N PHE A 29 -9.37 -8.76 7.13
CA PHE A 29 -9.56 -7.32 7.33
C PHE A 29 -10.30 -6.67 6.14
N ARG A 30 -10.73 -5.43 6.34
CA ARG A 30 -11.35 -4.58 5.31
C ARG A 30 -10.38 -3.46 4.90
N PRO A 31 -9.39 -3.73 4.04
CA PRO A 31 -8.46 -2.70 3.62
C PRO A 31 -9.11 -1.72 2.65
N VAL A 32 -8.65 -0.48 2.72
CA VAL A 32 -8.86 0.57 1.72
C VAL A 32 -7.50 1.18 1.41
N VAL A 33 -7.12 1.19 0.13
CA VAL A 33 -5.87 1.79 -0.33
C VAL A 33 -6.17 3.17 -0.91
N PHE A 34 -5.52 4.21 -0.40
CA PHE A 34 -5.62 5.58 -0.92
C PHE A 34 -4.43 5.85 -1.83
N GLU A 35 -4.67 6.00 -3.12
CA GLU A 35 -3.66 6.32 -4.12
C GLU A 35 -3.88 7.72 -4.68
N SER A 36 -2.85 8.55 -4.62
CA SER A 36 -2.91 9.93 -5.10
C SER A 36 -2.89 10.04 -6.63
N GLY A 37 -2.43 9.01 -7.30
CA GLY A 37 -2.41 8.91 -8.76
C GLY A 37 -3.66 8.24 -9.32
N THR A 38 -3.60 7.96 -10.62
CA THR A 38 -4.68 7.34 -11.39
C THR A 38 -4.45 5.86 -11.67
N ALA A 39 -3.29 5.32 -11.27
CA ALA A 39 -2.91 3.93 -11.50
C ALA A 39 -2.06 3.40 -10.34
N VAL A 40 -2.04 2.08 -10.18
CA VAL A 40 -1.12 1.40 -9.26
C VAL A 40 0.30 1.38 -9.83
N GLY A 41 1.30 1.14 -8.96
CA GLY A 41 2.71 1.02 -9.37
C GLY A 41 3.63 2.10 -8.77
N GLY A 42 3.05 3.15 -8.18
CA GLY A 42 3.82 4.19 -7.47
C GLY A 42 4.82 4.90 -8.38
N VAL A 43 6.10 4.92 -8.00
CA VAL A 43 7.17 5.61 -8.73
C VAL A 43 7.33 5.11 -10.19
N TRP A 44 6.97 3.86 -10.45
CA TRP A 44 7.13 3.26 -11.78
C TRP A 44 6.25 3.89 -12.86
N ASN A 45 5.16 4.56 -12.47
CA ASN A 45 4.30 5.33 -13.38
C ASN A 45 4.78 6.78 -13.60
N ARG A 46 5.76 7.25 -12.81
CA ARG A 46 6.18 8.67 -12.80
C ARG A 46 7.69 8.84 -12.90
N THR A 47 8.34 7.93 -13.57
CA THR A 47 9.78 7.97 -13.78
C THR A 47 10.13 8.28 -15.24
N LEU A 48 11.41 8.44 -15.53
CA LEU A 48 11.90 8.69 -16.90
C LEU A 48 11.66 7.48 -17.79
N ALA A 49 11.34 7.70 -19.05
CA ALA A 49 11.09 6.63 -20.04
C ALA A 49 12.26 5.65 -20.18
N SER A 50 13.48 6.12 -19.91
CA SER A 50 14.70 5.29 -19.96
C SER A 50 14.95 4.48 -18.68
N THR A 51 14.15 4.68 -17.62
CA THR A 51 14.36 3.99 -16.33
C THR A 51 14.15 2.48 -16.46
N ARG A 52 15.11 1.75 -15.91
CA ARG A 52 15.07 0.29 -15.78
C ARG A 52 15.36 -0.12 -14.36
N LEU A 53 14.92 -1.34 -13.99
CA LEU A 53 15.41 -1.98 -12.76
C LEU A 53 16.93 -2.10 -12.83
N GLN A 54 17.61 -1.88 -11.71
CA GLN A 54 19.04 -2.12 -11.55
C GLN A 54 19.32 -3.52 -10.99
N THR A 55 18.28 -4.27 -10.70
CA THR A 55 18.33 -5.67 -10.28
C THR A 55 17.60 -6.52 -11.31
N PRO A 56 18.02 -7.78 -11.51
CA PRO A 56 17.31 -8.70 -12.40
C PRO A 56 15.85 -8.90 -11.97
N ALA A 57 14.97 -9.15 -12.92
CA ALA A 57 13.56 -9.45 -12.67
C ALA A 57 13.36 -10.56 -11.62
N SER A 58 14.23 -11.58 -11.66
CA SER A 58 14.22 -12.70 -10.70
C SER A 58 14.44 -12.28 -9.25
N ALA A 59 15.15 -11.18 -9.01
CA ALA A 59 15.40 -10.62 -7.68
C ALA A 59 14.37 -9.56 -7.26
N TYR A 60 13.65 -8.97 -8.20
CA TYR A 60 12.61 -7.98 -7.96
C TYR A 60 11.23 -8.57 -8.24
N ARG A 61 10.72 -9.36 -7.32
CA ARG A 61 9.41 -9.99 -7.44
C ARG A 61 8.76 -10.21 -6.08
N PHE A 62 7.45 -10.37 -6.08
CA PHE A 62 6.75 -10.92 -4.93
C PHE A 62 7.01 -12.43 -4.85
N SER A 63 7.11 -12.95 -3.63
CA SER A 63 7.42 -14.38 -3.39
C SER A 63 6.39 -15.34 -3.99
N ASP A 64 5.15 -14.88 -4.13
CA ASP A 64 3.99 -15.64 -4.59
C ASP A 64 3.44 -15.16 -5.94
N PHE A 65 4.18 -14.31 -6.63
CA PHE A 65 3.82 -13.82 -7.95
C PHE A 65 5.07 -13.66 -8.82
N PRO A 66 5.41 -14.67 -9.63
CA PRO A 66 6.55 -14.61 -10.51
C PRO A 66 6.32 -13.58 -11.64
N TRP A 67 7.40 -13.11 -12.23
CA TRP A 67 7.33 -12.40 -13.50
C TRP A 67 6.73 -13.30 -14.57
N PRO A 68 5.96 -12.73 -15.53
CA PRO A 68 5.59 -13.48 -16.71
C PRO A 68 6.87 -14.02 -17.39
N PRO A 69 6.83 -15.21 -17.98
CA PRO A 69 7.99 -15.72 -18.69
C PRO A 69 8.39 -14.69 -19.75
N ALA A 70 9.60 -14.17 -19.61
CA ALA A 70 10.25 -13.46 -20.69
C ALA A 70 10.40 -14.43 -21.87
N SER A 71 10.54 -13.90 -23.09
CA SER A 71 10.80 -14.74 -24.28
C SER A 71 11.87 -15.79 -23.97
N ALA A 72 11.79 -16.96 -24.58
CA ALA A 72 12.57 -18.16 -24.25
C ALA A 72 14.10 -17.98 -24.16
N ASP A 73 14.62 -16.83 -24.54
CA ASP A 73 16.04 -16.48 -24.56
C ASP A 73 16.50 -15.69 -23.31
N ASP A 74 15.60 -15.38 -22.37
CA ASP A 74 15.93 -14.54 -21.23
C ASP A 74 15.88 -15.36 -19.93
N GLU A 75 17.03 -15.88 -19.52
CA GLU A 75 17.23 -16.72 -18.33
C GLU A 75 16.91 -16.01 -16.98
N GLY A 76 15.98 -15.04 -16.98
CA GLY A 76 15.60 -14.29 -15.80
C GLY A 76 16.60 -13.21 -15.37
N LEU A 77 17.58 -12.93 -16.21
CA LEU A 77 18.59 -11.89 -16.05
C LEU A 77 18.16 -10.55 -16.67
N SER A 78 16.94 -10.46 -17.20
CA SER A 78 16.45 -9.21 -17.76
C SER A 78 16.31 -8.11 -16.71
N PHE A 79 16.63 -6.90 -17.14
CA PHE A 79 16.46 -5.68 -16.34
C PHE A 79 15.22 -4.93 -16.87
N PRO A 80 14.02 -5.21 -16.35
CA PRO A 80 12.78 -4.68 -16.86
C PRO A 80 12.77 -3.15 -16.90
N ARG A 81 12.13 -2.61 -17.92
CA ARG A 81 11.84 -1.18 -18.00
C ARG A 81 10.72 -0.82 -17.02
N HIS A 82 10.63 0.48 -16.72
CA HIS A 82 9.63 1.01 -15.78
C HIS A 82 8.18 0.62 -16.15
N ASP A 83 7.85 0.63 -17.44
CA ASP A 83 6.53 0.24 -17.94
C ASP A 83 6.23 -1.24 -17.68
N GLN A 84 7.20 -2.13 -17.91
CA GLN A 84 7.08 -3.55 -17.59
C GLN A 84 6.91 -3.78 -16.09
N VAL A 85 7.58 -2.98 -15.24
CA VAL A 85 7.39 -3.04 -13.78
C VAL A 85 5.98 -2.56 -13.40
N ALA A 86 5.47 -1.50 -14.01
CA ALA A 86 4.11 -1.02 -13.79
C ALA A 86 3.07 -2.07 -14.24
N GLU A 87 3.29 -2.72 -15.37
CA GLU A 87 2.44 -3.83 -15.84
C GLU A 87 2.46 -5.02 -14.88
N TYR A 88 3.63 -5.38 -14.35
CA TYR A 88 3.77 -6.42 -13.33
C TYR A 88 2.95 -6.10 -12.07
N MET A 89 2.99 -4.84 -11.60
CA MET A 89 2.17 -4.40 -10.45
C MET A 89 0.67 -4.46 -10.77
N THR A 90 0.28 -4.07 -11.98
CA THR A 90 -1.10 -4.16 -12.46
C THR A 90 -1.58 -5.62 -12.54
N ALA A 91 -0.73 -6.53 -12.99
CA ALA A 91 -1.05 -7.94 -13.01
C ALA A 91 -1.20 -8.52 -11.58
N TYR A 92 -0.33 -8.09 -10.66
CA TYR A 92 -0.43 -8.46 -9.24
C TYR A 92 -1.75 -8.03 -8.62
N GLU A 93 -2.15 -6.75 -8.79
CA GLU A 93 -3.39 -6.25 -8.21
C GLU A 93 -4.62 -7.02 -8.69
N ARG A 94 -4.66 -7.33 -10.00
CA ARG A 94 -5.75 -8.13 -10.61
C ARG A 94 -5.79 -9.54 -10.05
N ARG A 95 -4.62 -10.18 -9.96
CA ARG A 95 -4.50 -11.56 -9.47
C ARG A 95 -5.03 -11.74 -8.06
N PHE A 96 -4.85 -10.74 -7.20
CA PHE A 96 -5.20 -10.81 -5.78
C PHE A 96 -6.42 -9.97 -5.39
N GLY A 97 -7.15 -9.41 -6.36
CA GLY A 97 -8.39 -8.64 -6.10
C GLY A 97 -8.16 -7.34 -5.32
N VAL A 98 -6.96 -6.76 -5.44
CA VAL A 98 -6.60 -5.54 -4.71
C VAL A 98 -7.26 -4.30 -5.33
N LEU A 99 -7.48 -4.29 -6.64
CA LEU A 99 -8.01 -3.13 -7.38
C LEU A 99 -9.32 -2.60 -6.79
N GLU A 100 -10.22 -3.49 -6.41
CA GLU A 100 -11.52 -3.13 -5.81
C GLU A 100 -11.39 -2.38 -4.47
N ARG A 101 -10.20 -2.38 -3.89
CA ARG A 101 -9.88 -1.72 -2.61
C ARG A 101 -9.16 -0.40 -2.80
N VAL A 102 -8.72 -0.08 -4.02
CA VAL A 102 -7.97 1.14 -4.32
C VAL A 102 -8.91 2.29 -4.63
N ARG A 103 -8.66 3.42 -3.99
CA ARG A 103 -9.28 4.71 -4.29
C ARG A 103 -8.24 5.60 -4.94
N PHE A 104 -8.40 5.79 -6.22
CA PHE A 104 -7.53 6.67 -7.00
C PHE A 104 -7.88 8.16 -6.81
N GLY A 105 -6.93 9.05 -7.12
CA GLY A 105 -7.11 10.48 -6.95
C GLY A 105 -7.23 10.93 -5.49
N CYS A 106 -6.90 10.07 -4.54
CA CYS A 106 -7.07 10.28 -3.11
C CYS A 106 -5.72 10.46 -2.43
N ARG A 107 -5.40 11.69 -2.02
CA ARG A 107 -4.17 12.01 -1.29
C ARG A 107 -4.44 12.11 0.21
N VAL A 108 -3.83 11.25 1.00
CA VAL A 108 -3.83 11.38 2.46
C VAL A 108 -2.91 12.54 2.84
N LEU A 109 -3.46 13.54 3.53
CA LEU A 109 -2.77 14.74 3.97
C LEU A 109 -2.29 14.64 5.41
N ALA A 110 -3.07 13.98 6.25
CA ALA A 110 -2.76 13.78 7.67
C ALA A 110 -3.37 12.48 8.17
N ALA A 111 -2.75 11.93 9.20
CA ALA A 111 -3.25 10.83 9.99
C ALA A 111 -3.05 11.16 11.46
N SER A 112 -4.11 11.09 12.26
CA SER A 112 -4.10 11.36 13.70
C SER A 112 -4.70 10.17 14.43
N TYR A 113 -4.06 9.72 15.49
CA TYR A 113 -4.60 8.67 16.33
C TYR A 113 -5.46 9.29 17.44
N VAL A 114 -6.66 8.79 17.59
CA VAL A 114 -7.62 9.22 18.60
C VAL A 114 -7.88 8.05 19.55
N GLY A 115 -7.80 8.31 20.87
CA GLY A 115 -7.95 7.28 21.90
C GLY A 115 -6.67 6.99 22.68
N ALA A 116 -5.62 7.83 22.51
CA ALA A 116 -4.44 7.80 23.33
C ALA A 116 -4.21 9.17 23.99
N THR A 117 -3.63 9.17 25.18
CA THR A 117 -3.21 10.38 25.89
C THR A 117 -1.95 10.98 25.25
N GLU A 118 -1.69 12.27 25.48
CA GLU A 118 -0.44 12.92 25.04
C GLU A 118 0.81 12.20 25.59
N GLN A 119 0.74 11.65 26.81
CA GLN A 119 1.84 10.90 27.40
C GLN A 119 2.12 9.60 26.69
N GLU A 120 1.06 8.87 26.28
CA GLU A 120 1.20 7.66 25.48
C GLU A 120 1.78 8.00 24.10
N VAL A 121 1.27 9.04 23.42
CA VAL A 121 1.80 9.49 22.13
C VAL A 121 3.28 9.85 22.24
N ALA A 122 3.70 10.59 23.29
CA ALA A 122 5.10 10.92 23.52
C ALA A 122 5.97 9.70 23.82
N ALA A 123 5.41 8.66 24.43
CA ALA A 123 6.10 7.40 24.66
C ALA A 123 6.38 6.63 23.34
N TRP A 124 5.58 6.83 22.31
CA TRP A 124 5.74 6.18 21.00
C TRP A 124 6.99 6.63 20.24
N GLU A 125 7.41 7.87 20.38
CA GLU A 125 8.65 8.36 19.80
C GLU A 125 9.87 7.56 20.28
N ARG A 126 9.73 6.85 21.40
CA ARG A 126 10.76 5.98 22.01
C ARG A 126 10.51 4.51 21.73
N TRP A 127 9.46 4.18 21.01
CA TRP A 127 9.09 2.79 20.76
C TRP A 127 10.06 2.13 19.79
N SER A 128 10.62 0.99 20.19
CA SER A 128 11.63 0.26 19.43
C SER A 128 11.07 -0.81 18.49
N GLY A 129 9.75 -0.85 18.30
CA GLY A 129 9.12 -1.78 17.34
C GLY A 129 9.09 -3.22 17.86
N ASN A 130 8.61 -3.43 19.08
CA ASN A 130 8.44 -4.79 19.66
C ASN A 130 7.25 -5.57 19.07
N GLY A 131 6.48 -4.98 18.16
CA GLY A 131 5.33 -5.61 17.53
C GLY A 131 4.03 -5.51 18.33
N GLU A 132 4.03 -4.87 19.50
CA GLU A 132 2.82 -4.64 20.27
C GLU A 132 1.97 -3.53 19.64
N ALA A 133 0.66 -3.64 19.79
CA ALA A 133 -0.26 -2.63 19.33
C ALA A 133 -0.18 -1.38 20.19
N PHE A 134 -0.54 -0.27 19.60
CA PHE A 134 -0.66 1.03 20.21
C PHE A 134 -1.74 1.06 21.31
N GLY A 135 -1.39 1.51 22.52
CA GLY A 135 -2.31 1.62 23.62
C GLY A 135 -3.03 0.31 23.93
N ASP A 136 -4.27 0.41 24.38
CA ASP A 136 -5.15 -0.74 24.64
C ASP A 136 -5.85 -1.27 23.38
N GLY A 137 -5.54 -0.72 22.20
CA GLY A 137 -6.13 -1.09 20.92
C GLY A 137 -7.57 -0.63 20.72
N THR A 138 -8.09 0.27 21.56
CA THR A 138 -9.45 0.82 21.44
C THR A 138 -9.51 2.08 20.59
N GLY A 139 -8.39 2.72 20.33
CA GLY A 139 -8.31 3.92 19.52
C GLY A 139 -8.47 3.67 18.01
N GLU A 140 -8.56 4.76 17.28
CA GLU A 140 -8.73 4.73 15.82
C GLU A 140 -7.90 5.82 15.12
N TRP A 141 -7.52 5.55 13.85
CA TRP A 141 -6.85 6.53 13.00
C TRP A 141 -7.87 7.39 12.27
N HIS A 142 -7.76 8.69 12.42
CA HIS A 142 -8.49 9.69 11.66
C HIS A 142 -7.63 10.18 10.50
N LEU A 143 -8.11 9.99 9.27
CA LEU A 143 -7.41 10.43 8.07
C LEU A 143 -8.06 11.68 7.49
N THR A 144 -7.24 12.65 7.10
CA THR A 144 -7.64 13.75 6.24
C THR A 144 -7.23 13.40 4.81
N VAL A 145 -8.22 13.26 3.92
CA VAL A 145 -8.01 12.84 2.54
C VAL A 145 -8.47 13.95 1.61
N ARG A 146 -7.62 14.36 0.66
CA ARG A 146 -7.97 15.26 -0.43
C ARG A 146 -8.26 14.46 -1.68
N HIS A 147 -9.41 14.70 -2.30
CA HIS A 147 -9.78 14.17 -3.61
C HIS A 147 -9.27 15.08 -4.73
N GLY A 148 -9.06 14.52 -5.95
CA GLY A 148 -8.42 15.22 -7.07
C GLY A 148 -9.07 16.56 -7.46
N ASP A 149 -10.34 16.73 -7.21
CA ASP A 149 -11.13 17.92 -7.58
C ASP A 149 -11.17 19.01 -6.49
N GLY A 150 -10.29 18.94 -5.50
CA GLY A 150 -10.08 20.02 -4.52
C GLY A 150 -10.92 19.93 -3.24
N GLU A 151 -11.89 19.05 -3.13
CA GLU A 151 -12.61 18.84 -1.88
C GLU A 151 -11.82 17.94 -0.92
N SER A 152 -11.58 18.45 0.30
CA SER A 152 -11.02 17.67 1.39
C SER A 152 -12.17 17.10 2.24
N GLU A 153 -12.36 15.79 2.21
CA GLU A 153 -13.19 15.12 3.22
C GLU A 153 -12.36 14.95 4.50
N ALA A 154 -12.74 15.70 5.54
CA ALA A 154 -12.30 15.43 6.89
C ALA A 154 -13.13 14.29 7.47
N GLY A 155 -12.45 13.24 7.98
CA GLY A 155 -13.07 12.30 8.89
C GLY A 155 -13.56 10.98 8.31
N ARG A 156 -12.65 10.12 7.85
CA ARG A 156 -12.94 8.68 7.82
C ARG A 156 -12.17 7.98 8.93
N HIS A 157 -12.91 7.31 9.81
CA HIS A 157 -12.38 6.60 10.96
C HIS A 157 -11.90 5.20 10.56
N TYR A 158 -10.68 4.85 10.93
CA TYR A 158 -10.10 3.51 10.74
C TYR A 158 -9.70 2.96 12.10
N SER A 159 -10.24 1.81 12.46
CA SER A 159 -9.98 1.16 13.74
C SER A 159 -8.53 0.69 13.83
N GLY A 160 -7.88 0.99 14.93
CA GLY A 160 -6.57 0.47 15.29
C GLY A 160 -6.59 -1.03 15.61
#